data_cd2cc253861d83994e1dc24205867f28
#
_entry.id   cd2cc253861d83994e1dc24205867f28
#
_cell.length_a   1.000
_cell.length_b   1.000
_cell.length_c   1.000
_cell.angle_alpha   90.00
_cell.angle_beta   90.00
_cell.angle_gamma   90.00
#
_symmetry.space_group_name_H-M   'P 1'
#
loop_
_entity.id
_entity.type
_entity.pdbx_description
1 polymer ?
#
loop_
_entity_poly.entity_id
_entity_poly.type
_entity_poly.pdbx_seq_one_letter_code
_entity_poly.pdbx_strand_id
1 'polypeptide(L)'
;MNMSSNRTGDINPQATRYFFAPSAMQLKKGEGYYQNAWLLYNQVSYGISNNLTIGMSMTPFGTGGTVKFGLGISDNFHISAGGIAIIPFWDDEPVGIGFANMTFGNERKNFSIAYGNAFSDDGNEHMLNVSGMLELNYRMWLITENYFLADISIISVGFRRASNKRDALWDFSMIALPQEEVAGIPWISCTIPF
;
A
#
# COMPACT_ATOMS: atom_id res chain seq x y z
N MET A 1 -20.09 -33.41 12.71
CA MET A 1 -20.20 -33.21 11.25
C MET A 1 -20.15 -31.73 11.01
N ASN A 2 -18.93 -31.16 10.91
CA ASN A 2 -18.71 -29.73 10.70
C ASN A 2 -18.76 -29.48 9.19
N MET A 3 -19.85 -28.92 8.73
CA MET A 3 -19.92 -28.34 7.40
C MET A 3 -19.15 -27.01 7.45
N SER A 4 -17.85 -27.05 7.14
CA SER A 4 -17.16 -25.84 6.73
C SER A 4 -17.87 -25.36 5.48
N SER A 5 -18.59 -24.26 5.58
CA SER A 5 -19.11 -23.56 4.42
C SER A 5 -17.91 -23.10 3.58
N ASN A 6 -17.61 -23.85 2.51
CA ASN A 6 -16.86 -23.33 1.40
C ASN A 6 -17.63 -22.10 0.87
N ARG A 7 -17.36 -20.94 1.43
CA ARG A 7 -17.67 -19.67 0.77
C ARG A 7 -16.72 -19.61 -0.42
N THR A 8 -17.18 -20.08 -1.56
CA THR A 8 -16.56 -19.85 -2.85
C THR A 8 -16.27 -18.36 -2.98
N GLY A 9 -15.00 -17.98 -2.86
CA GLY A 9 -14.50 -16.67 -3.20
C GLY A 9 -14.26 -15.71 -2.05
N ASP A 10 -13.47 -16.09 -1.05
CA ASP A 10 -12.79 -15.09 -0.22
C ASP A 10 -11.75 -14.38 -1.09
N ILE A 11 -12.15 -13.24 -1.64
CA ILE A 11 -11.29 -12.40 -2.47
C ILE A 11 -10.28 -11.75 -1.53
N ASN A 12 -8.99 -11.97 -1.81
CA ASN A 12 -7.91 -11.30 -1.08
C ASN A 12 -8.00 -9.79 -1.33
N PRO A 13 -8.29 -8.96 -0.31
CA PRO A 13 -8.42 -7.51 -0.48
C PRO A 13 -7.09 -6.80 -0.66
N GLN A 14 -5.97 -7.51 -0.74
CA GLN A 14 -4.61 -6.96 -0.75
C GLN A 14 -4.37 -6.03 0.46
N ALA A 15 -4.66 -6.53 1.65
CA ALA A 15 -4.53 -5.80 2.91
C ALA A 15 -3.07 -5.44 3.26
N THR A 16 -2.09 -5.91 2.50
CA THR A 16 -0.67 -5.58 2.66
C THR A 16 -0.32 -4.15 2.25
N ARG A 17 -1.25 -3.45 1.61
CA ARG A 17 -1.15 -2.03 1.22
C ARG A 17 -2.53 -1.38 1.12
N TYR A 18 -2.55 -0.07 1.17
CA TYR A 18 -3.68 0.78 0.82
C TYR A 18 -3.65 1.16 -0.67
N PHE A 19 -3.73 2.40 -1.06
CA PHE A 19 -3.54 2.78 -2.47
C PHE A 19 -2.05 2.69 -2.85
N PHE A 20 -1.19 3.27 -2.03
CA PHE A 20 0.26 3.27 -2.18
C PHE A 20 0.97 2.81 -0.90
N ALA A 21 0.59 3.37 0.27
CA ALA A 21 1.21 3.06 1.55
C ALA A 21 1.14 1.57 1.92
N PRO A 22 2.24 0.96 2.36
CA PRO A 22 2.20 -0.38 2.89
C PRO A 22 1.48 -0.41 4.24
N SER A 23 0.69 -1.46 4.48
CA SER A 23 0.27 -1.83 5.83
C SER A 23 1.37 -2.66 6.52
N ALA A 24 1.22 -2.96 7.82
CA ALA A 24 2.13 -3.86 8.51
C ALA A 24 1.89 -5.34 8.19
N MET A 25 0.80 -5.69 7.51
CA MET A 25 0.53 -7.06 7.06
C MET A 25 1.49 -7.47 5.95
N GLN A 26 1.84 -8.75 5.89
CA GLN A 26 2.80 -9.31 4.95
C GLN A 26 2.11 -10.15 3.89
N LEU A 27 2.72 -10.23 2.71
CA LEU A 27 2.44 -11.31 1.78
C LEU A 27 2.92 -12.63 2.38
N LYS A 28 2.18 -13.70 2.19
CA LYS A 28 2.67 -15.04 2.54
C LYS A 28 3.77 -15.46 1.58
N LYS A 29 4.58 -16.41 2.00
CA LYS A 29 5.62 -16.99 1.14
C LYS A 29 5.01 -17.50 -0.16
N GLY A 30 5.49 -16.99 -1.29
CA GLY A 30 5.03 -17.38 -2.61
C GLY A 30 3.87 -16.54 -3.16
N GLU A 31 3.24 -15.70 -2.37
CA GLU A 31 2.24 -14.74 -2.84
C GLU A 31 2.92 -13.51 -3.43
N GLY A 32 2.31 -12.95 -4.45
CA GLY A 32 2.77 -11.71 -5.06
C GLY A 32 1.62 -10.91 -5.66
N TYR A 33 1.93 -9.71 -6.09
CA TYR A 33 1.01 -8.92 -6.90
C TYR A 33 1.76 -8.01 -7.87
N TYR A 34 1.12 -7.74 -8.99
CA TYR A 34 1.45 -6.64 -9.88
C TYR A 34 0.42 -5.53 -9.69
N GLN A 35 0.88 -4.29 -9.54
CA GLN A 35 0.07 -3.09 -9.50
C GLN A 35 0.46 -2.14 -10.61
N ASN A 36 -0.55 -1.60 -11.29
CA ASN A 36 -0.39 -0.47 -12.20
C ASN A 36 -1.28 0.68 -11.71
N ALA A 37 -0.73 1.90 -11.60
CA ALA A 37 -1.47 3.10 -11.32
C ALA A 37 -1.20 4.17 -12.37
N TRP A 38 -2.25 4.87 -12.81
CA TRP A 38 -2.23 5.89 -13.86
C TRP A 38 -1.53 5.47 -15.17
N LEU A 39 -1.42 4.18 -15.45
CA LEU A 39 -0.63 3.59 -16.53
C LEU A 39 0.88 3.85 -16.44
N LEU A 40 1.33 4.72 -15.55
CA LEU A 40 2.71 5.20 -15.46
C LEU A 40 3.49 4.52 -14.32
N TYR A 41 2.84 4.27 -13.18
CA TYR A 41 3.46 3.59 -12.05
C TYR A 41 3.20 2.09 -12.13
N ASN A 42 4.25 1.32 -12.18
CA ASN A 42 4.21 -0.14 -12.21
C ASN A 42 4.98 -0.70 -11.03
N GLN A 43 4.40 -1.63 -10.31
CA GLN A 43 5.04 -2.28 -9.16
C GLN A 43 4.78 -3.78 -9.17
N VAL A 44 5.80 -4.55 -8.86
CA VAL A 44 5.69 -5.97 -8.51
C VAL A 44 6.17 -6.14 -7.09
N SER A 45 5.42 -6.89 -6.28
CA SER A 45 5.81 -7.26 -4.92
C SER A 45 5.66 -8.76 -4.70
N TYR A 46 6.56 -9.35 -3.93
CA TYR A 46 6.61 -10.78 -3.71
C TYR A 46 7.03 -11.13 -2.29
N GLY A 47 6.32 -12.07 -1.68
CA GLY A 47 6.60 -12.64 -0.36
C GLY A 47 7.70 -13.69 -0.43
N ILE A 48 8.92 -13.34 -0.06
CA ILE A 48 10.05 -14.27 0.04
C ILE A 48 9.84 -15.25 1.20
N SER A 49 9.28 -14.75 2.28
CA SER A 49 8.84 -15.52 3.44
C SER A 49 7.57 -14.91 4.01
N ASN A 50 6.96 -15.53 5.01
CA ASN A 50 5.79 -14.96 5.70
C ASN A 50 6.06 -13.65 6.44
N ASN A 51 7.34 -13.27 6.56
CA ASN A 51 7.77 -12.08 7.27
C ASN A 51 8.52 -11.08 6.39
N LEU A 52 8.90 -11.46 5.16
CA LEU A 52 9.73 -10.65 4.27
C LEU A 52 9.06 -10.51 2.90
N THR A 53 8.76 -9.28 2.54
CA THR A 53 8.29 -8.88 1.21
C THR A 53 9.34 -8.01 0.54
N ILE A 54 9.61 -8.28 -0.72
CA ILE A 54 10.40 -7.41 -1.59
C ILE A 54 9.53 -6.90 -2.74
N GLY A 55 9.89 -5.77 -3.31
CA GLY A 55 9.20 -5.21 -4.46
C GLY A 55 10.13 -4.41 -5.37
N MET A 56 9.71 -4.25 -6.60
CA MET A 56 10.33 -3.38 -7.59
C MET A 56 9.26 -2.51 -8.22
N SER A 57 9.59 -1.27 -8.49
CA SER A 57 8.71 -0.33 -9.17
C SER A 57 9.41 0.37 -10.33
N MET A 58 8.61 0.81 -11.29
CA MET A 58 9.07 1.56 -12.46
C MET A 58 8.05 2.64 -12.81
N THR A 59 8.55 3.81 -13.11
CA THR A 59 7.81 4.94 -13.68
C THR A 59 8.58 5.49 -14.88
N PRO A 60 8.01 6.39 -15.69
CA PRO A 60 8.79 7.12 -16.71
C PRO A 60 9.93 7.98 -16.13
N PHE A 61 9.90 8.26 -14.82
CA PHE A 61 10.84 9.15 -14.15
C PHE A 61 11.94 8.43 -13.37
N GLY A 62 11.80 7.13 -13.12
CA GLY A 62 12.77 6.38 -12.33
C GLY A 62 12.31 4.96 -12.02
N THR A 63 13.20 4.21 -11.41
CA THR A 63 12.94 2.87 -10.89
C THR A 63 13.11 2.84 -9.38
N GLY A 64 12.49 1.86 -8.72
CA GLY A 64 12.61 1.74 -7.27
C GLY A 64 12.61 0.30 -6.80
N GLY A 65 13.14 0.12 -5.60
CA GLY A 65 13.13 -1.14 -4.86
C GLY A 65 12.49 -0.96 -3.50
N THR A 66 11.79 -1.96 -3.03
CA THR A 66 11.16 -1.97 -1.69
C THR A 66 11.53 -3.25 -0.96
N VAL A 67 11.84 -3.11 0.31
CA VAL A 67 11.98 -4.23 1.24
C VAL A 67 11.13 -3.93 2.47
N LYS A 68 10.33 -4.90 2.91
CA LYS A 68 9.50 -4.80 4.10
C LYS A 68 9.59 -6.08 4.92
N PHE A 69 9.98 -5.94 6.18
CA PHE A 69 9.94 -7.01 7.17
C PHE A 69 8.80 -6.74 8.15
N GLY A 70 8.02 -7.75 8.50
CA GLY A 70 6.90 -7.58 9.43
C GLY A 70 6.55 -8.84 10.19
N LEU A 71 5.87 -8.64 11.30
CA LEU A 71 5.45 -9.67 12.25
C LEU A 71 3.99 -9.48 12.62
N GLY A 72 3.21 -10.56 12.57
CA GLY A 72 1.92 -10.64 13.25
C GLY A 72 2.14 -10.91 14.73
N ILE A 73 1.85 -9.94 15.58
CA ILE A 73 1.96 -10.09 17.04
C ILE A 73 0.73 -10.83 17.58
N SER A 74 -0.43 -10.58 16.94
CA SER A 74 -1.67 -11.30 17.17
C SER A 74 -2.51 -11.30 15.89
N ASP A 75 -3.66 -11.95 15.89
CA ASP A 75 -4.59 -11.99 14.75
C ASP A 75 -5.07 -10.59 14.30
N ASN A 76 -5.02 -9.63 15.21
CA ASN A 76 -5.48 -8.26 14.96
C ASN A 76 -4.42 -7.19 15.24
N PHE A 77 -3.15 -7.55 15.36
CA PHE A 77 -2.07 -6.59 15.55
C PHE A 77 -0.79 -7.02 14.84
N HIS A 78 -0.32 -6.16 13.94
CA HIS A 78 0.85 -6.39 13.11
C HIS A 78 1.79 -5.18 13.21
N ILE A 79 3.08 -5.47 13.13
CA ILE A 79 4.14 -4.44 13.04
C ILE A 79 5.01 -4.72 11.83
N SER A 80 5.54 -3.69 11.23
CA SER A 80 6.53 -3.83 10.16
C SER A 80 7.49 -2.65 10.11
N ALA A 81 8.64 -2.90 9.52
CA ALA A 81 9.60 -1.87 9.13
C ALA A 81 10.15 -2.20 7.74
N GLY A 82 10.60 -1.19 7.04
CA GLY A 82 11.11 -1.39 5.69
C GLY A 82 11.76 -0.15 5.11
N GLY A 83 12.11 -0.25 3.84
CA GLY A 83 12.67 0.84 3.08
C GLY A 83 12.24 0.79 1.62
N ILE A 84 12.22 1.95 1.03
CA ILE A 84 12.01 2.20 -0.40
C ILE A 84 13.24 2.95 -0.90
N ALA A 85 13.85 2.50 -1.97
CA ALA A 85 14.87 3.25 -2.69
C ALA A 85 14.33 3.62 -4.06
N ILE A 86 14.51 4.86 -4.47
CA ILE A 86 14.09 5.40 -5.77
C ILE A 86 15.33 5.94 -6.47
N ILE A 87 15.55 5.50 -7.70
CA ILE A 87 16.64 5.94 -8.57
C ILE A 87 16.00 6.67 -9.74
N PRO A 88 16.07 8.01 -9.78
CA PRO A 88 15.60 8.81 -10.91
C PRO A 88 16.41 8.50 -12.17
N PHE A 89 15.80 8.65 -13.37
CA PHE A 89 16.53 8.47 -14.64
C PHE A 89 17.28 9.72 -15.09
N TRP A 90 16.89 10.88 -14.56
CA TRP A 90 17.40 12.19 -15.00
C TRP A 90 18.24 12.88 -13.93
N ASP A 91 18.37 12.25 -12.79
CA ASP A 91 19.11 12.76 -11.64
C ASP A 91 19.95 11.62 -11.08
N ASP A 92 21.19 11.90 -10.73
CA ASP A 92 22.10 10.90 -10.17
C ASP A 92 21.89 10.71 -8.65
N GLU A 93 20.96 11.46 -8.04
CA GLU A 93 20.72 11.43 -6.60
C GLU A 93 19.58 10.47 -6.23
N PRO A 94 19.87 9.28 -5.70
CA PRO A 94 18.84 8.37 -5.23
C PRO A 94 18.14 8.92 -3.97
N VAL A 95 16.81 8.69 -3.89
CA VAL A 95 16.02 8.99 -2.70
C VAL A 95 15.73 7.70 -1.96
N GLY A 96 16.02 7.67 -0.66
CA GLY A 96 15.69 6.58 0.24
C GLY A 96 14.56 6.97 1.18
N ILE A 97 13.63 6.04 1.46
CA ILE A 97 12.60 6.22 2.49
C ILE A 97 12.66 5.04 3.43
N GLY A 98 13.02 5.27 4.69
CA GLY A 98 12.85 4.29 5.76
C GLY A 98 11.48 4.45 6.42
N PHE A 99 10.81 3.36 6.77
CA PHE A 99 9.52 3.43 7.46
C PHE A 99 9.35 2.36 8.53
N ALA A 100 8.53 2.68 9.55
CA ALA A 100 7.99 1.74 10.52
C ALA A 100 6.47 1.88 10.57
N ASN A 101 5.76 0.77 10.76
CA ASN A 101 4.32 0.72 10.60
C ASN A 101 3.67 -0.22 11.64
N MET A 102 2.52 0.18 12.15
CA MET A 102 1.65 -0.62 13.00
C MET A 102 0.27 -0.70 12.36
N THR A 103 -0.29 -1.91 12.29
CA THR A 103 -1.63 -2.15 11.76
C THR A 103 -2.48 -2.88 12.78
N PHE A 104 -3.65 -2.34 13.06
CA PHE A 104 -4.67 -2.90 13.95
C PHE A 104 -5.85 -3.39 13.12
N GLY A 105 -6.31 -4.61 13.37
CA GLY A 105 -7.39 -5.26 12.65
C GLY A 105 -6.93 -6.42 11.78
N ASN A 106 -7.75 -6.80 10.83
CA ASN A 106 -7.54 -7.96 9.96
C ASN A 106 -7.59 -7.55 8.47
N GLU A 107 -7.47 -8.52 7.58
CA GLU A 107 -7.44 -8.29 6.13
C GLU A 107 -8.67 -7.52 5.59
N ARG A 108 -9.84 -7.58 6.28
CA ARG A 108 -11.09 -6.97 5.82
C ARG A 108 -11.37 -5.61 6.43
N LYS A 109 -10.89 -5.41 7.67
CA LYS A 109 -11.06 -4.17 8.41
C LYS A 109 -9.80 -3.89 9.22
N ASN A 110 -9.10 -2.82 8.87
CA ASN A 110 -7.88 -2.46 9.55
C ASN A 110 -7.65 -0.95 9.53
N PHE A 111 -6.74 -0.54 10.40
CA PHE A 111 -6.26 0.82 10.55
C PHE A 111 -4.75 0.77 10.79
N SER A 112 -4.00 1.61 10.11
CA SER A 112 -2.54 1.69 10.22
C SER A 112 -2.07 3.08 10.57
N ILE A 113 -1.00 3.11 11.34
CA ILE A 113 -0.17 4.29 11.56
C ILE A 113 1.25 3.93 11.14
N ALA A 114 1.84 4.73 10.28
CA ALA A 114 3.23 4.56 9.85
C ALA A 114 3.99 5.88 10.02
N TYR A 115 5.24 5.75 10.43
CA TYR A 115 6.20 6.84 10.42
C TYR A 115 7.26 6.53 9.38
N GLY A 116 7.56 7.51 8.54
CA GLY A 116 8.60 7.44 7.52
C GLY A 116 9.57 8.61 7.64
N ASN A 117 10.78 8.36 7.14
CA ASN A 117 11.79 9.37 6.95
C ASN A 117 12.38 9.22 5.56
N ALA A 118 12.27 10.26 4.74
CA ALA A 118 12.92 10.34 3.45
C ALA A 118 14.31 10.94 3.60
N PHE A 119 15.27 10.37 2.90
CA PHE A 119 16.68 10.80 2.89
C PHE A 119 17.04 11.18 1.46
N SER A 120 17.52 12.38 1.27
CA SER A 120 18.13 12.88 0.04
C SER A 120 19.33 13.73 0.39
N ASP A 121 20.11 14.13 -0.60
CA ASP A 121 21.26 15.02 -0.39
C ASP A 121 20.82 16.40 0.10
N ASP A 122 19.58 16.82 -0.21
CA ASP A 122 18.98 18.08 0.26
C ASP A 122 18.53 18.05 1.73
N GLY A 123 18.51 16.87 2.37
CA GLY A 123 18.12 16.72 3.77
C GLY A 123 17.19 15.55 4.06
N ASN A 124 16.60 15.61 5.25
CA ASN A 124 15.70 14.58 5.75
C ASN A 124 14.29 15.14 5.93
N GLU A 125 13.29 14.45 5.38
CA GLU A 125 11.89 14.79 5.53
C GLU A 125 11.13 13.71 6.30
N HIS A 126 10.44 14.11 7.35
CA HIS A 126 9.63 13.24 8.19
C HIS A 126 8.20 13.18 7.70
N MET A 127 7.62 12.00 7.72
CA MET A 127 6.28 11.75 7.26
C MET A 127 5.52 10.87 8.23
N LEU A 128 4.31 11.27 8.61
CA LEU A 128 3.35 10.41 9.29
C LEU A 128 2.29 9.98 8.27
N ASN A 129 2.01 8.67 8.21
CA ASN A 129 0.90 8.14 7.43
C ASN A 129 -0.16 7.53 8.35
N VAL A 130 -1.41 7.86 8.07
CA VAL A 130 -2.59 7.29 8.76
C VAL A 130 -3.53 6.77 7.70
N SER A 131 -3.75 5.47 7.70
CA SER A 131 -4.52 4.78 6.66
C SER A 131 -5.52 3.80 7.26
N GLY A 132 -6.58 3.50 6.52
CA GLY A 132 -7.58 2.54 6.95
C GLY A 132 -8.27 1.85 5.77
N MET A 133 -8.75 0.63 6.02
CA MET A 133 -9.55 -0.14 5.09
C MET A 133 -10.74 -0.74 5.82
N LEU A 134 -11.91 -0.67 5.20
CA LEU A 134 -13.16 -1.21 5.72
C LEU A 134 -13.92 -1.95 4.61
N GLU A 135 -14.17 -3.24 4.81
CA GLU A 135 -15.04 -4.01 3.92
C GLU A 135 -16.48 -3.49 3.99
N LEU A 136 -17.00 -3.06 2.86
CA LEU A 136 -18.40 -2.66 2.70
C LEU A 136 -19.27 -3.85 2.26
N ASN A 137 -18.71 -4.70 1.43
CA ASN A 137 -19.27 -5.98 1.04
C ASN A 137 -18.17 -6.91 0.52
N TYR A 138 -18.49 -8.17 0.20
CA TYR A 138 -17.53 -9.21 -0.19
C TYR A 138 -16.64 -8.86 -1.41
N ARG A 139 -16.89 -7.74 -2.10
CA ARG A 139 -16.14 -7.30 -3.29
C ARG A 139 -15.75 -5.84 -3.28
N MET A 140 -16.05 -5.12 -2.22
CA MET A 140 -15.78 -3.69 -2.16
C MET A 140 -15.33 -3.26 -0.77
N TRP A 141 -14.26 -2.47 -0.74
CA TRP A 141 -13.66 -1.90 0.46
C TRP A 141 -13.57 -0.39 0.32
N LEU A 142 -13.93 0.33 1.37
CA LEU A 142 -13.61 1.74 1.55
C LEU A 142 -12.18 1.84 2.05
N ILE A 143 -11.38 2.73 1.46
CA ILE A 143 -9.99 2.96 1.84
C ILE A 143 -9.78 4.45 2.04
N THR A 144 -9.05 4.80 3.08
CA THR A 144 -8.47 6.13 3.25
C THR A 144 -6.96 6.00 3.45
N GLU A 145 -6.20 6.93 2.90
CA GLU A 145 -4.75 6.96 3.01
C GLU A 145 -4.30 8.41 3.07
N ASN A 146 -3.73 8.80 4.20
CA ASN A 146 -3.43 10.18 4.49
C ASN A 146 -1.97 10.33 4.93
N TYR A 147 -1.29 11.32 4.37
CA TYR A 147 0.09 11.65 4.70
C TYR A 147 0.17 13.05 5.27
N PHE A 148 0.98 13.19 6.29
CA PHE A 148 1.27 14.45 6.97
C PHE A 148 2.78 14.66 6.98
N LEU A 149 3.25 15.60 6.18
CA LEU A 149 4.60 16.12 6.15
C LEU A 149 4.62 17.49 6.88
N ALA A 150 5.79 18.11 7.06
CA ALA A 150 5.89 19.35 7.80
C ALA A 150 4.91 20.44 7.31
N ASP A 151 4.87 20.67 6.01
CA ASP A 151 4.08 21.76 5.40
C ASP A 151 2.95 21.27 4.49
N ILE A 152 2.88 19.96 4.21
CA ILE A 152 1.93 19.40 3.24
C ILE A 152 1.17 18.23 3.87
N SER A 153 -0.14 18.26 3.67
CA SER A 153 -0.99 17.10 3.95
C SER A 153 -1.59 16.58 2.65
N ILE A 154 -1.53 15.27 2.45
CA ILE A 154 -2.16 14.56 1.33
C ILE A 154 -3.28 13.72 1.91
N ILE A 155 -4.51 14.03 1.57
CA ILE A 155 -5.70 13.32 2.04
C ILE A 155 -6.29 12.55 0.88
N SER A 156 -6.50 11.26 1.04
CA SER A 156 -7.17 10.46 0.02
C SER A 156 -8.24 9.55 0.59
N VAL A 157 -9.32 9.42 -0.16
CA VAL A 157 -10.42 8.50 0.14
C VAL A 157 -10.96 7.91 -1.15
N GLY A 158 -11.33 6.64 -1.10
CA GLY A 158 -11.84 5.95 -2.27
C GLY A 158 -12.22 4.50 -2.00
N PHE A 159 -12.38 3.74 -3.06
CA PHE A 159 -12.85 2.37 -3.01
C PHE A 159 -11.92 1.44 -3.75
N ARG A 160 -11.74 0.25 -3.18
CA ARG A 160 -11.18 -0.92 -3.84
C ARG A 160 -12.30 -1.85 -4.22
N ARG A 161 -12.32 -2.33 -5.47
CA ARG A 161 -13.34 -3.24 -5.98
C ARG A 161 -12.72 -4.43 -6.69
N ALA A 162 -13.15 -5.63 -6.34
CA ALA A 162 -12.75 -6.85 -7.03
C ALA A 162 -13.51 -7.05 -8.34
N SER A 163 -12.80 -7.48 -9.38
CA SER A 163 -13.37 -7.83 -10.69
C SER A 163 -14.26 -9.07 -10.61
N ASN A 164 -15.27 -9.17 -11.51
CA ASN A 164 -16.18 -10.31 -11.57
C ASN A 164 -15.54 -11.59 -12.11
N LYS A 165 -14.51 -11.47 -12.93
CA LYS A 165 -13.96 -12.58 -13.71
C LYS A 165 -12.53 -12.99 -13.35
N ARG A 166 -11.86 -12.17 -12.55
CA ARG A 166 -10.45 -12.39 -12.15
C ARG A 166 -10.24 -11.83 -10.76
N ASP A 167 -9.20 -12.30 -10.11
CA ASP A 167 -8.75 -11.76 -8.82
C ASP A 167 -8.11 -10.37 -8.93
N ALA A 168 -8.42 -9.62 -9.99
CA ALA A 168 -7.97 -8.25 -10.18
C ALA A 168 -8.78 -7.30 -9.28
N LEU A 169 -8.06 -6.39 -8.65
CA LEU A 169 -8.60 -5.34 -7.78
C LEU A 169 -8.41 -3.99 -8.46
N TRP A 170 -9.47 -3.19 -8.48
CA TRP A 170 -9.46 -1.84 -9.00
C TRP A 170 -9.61 -0.86 -7.85
N ASP A 171 -8.70 0.09 -7.75
CA ASP A 171 -8.77 1.20 -6.79
C ASP A 171 -9.19 2.47 -7.52
N PHE A 172 -10.15 3.18 -6.94
CA PHE A 172 -10.63 4.50 -7.38
C PHE A 172 -10.63 5.41 -6.17
N SER A 173 -9.85 6.46 -6.17
CA SER A 173 -9.85 7.44 -5.10
C SER A 173 -9.69 8.87 -5.61
N MET A 174 -9.99 9.80 -4.71
CA MET A 174 -9.73 11.21 -4.90
C MET A 174 -8.66 11.64 -3.89
N ILE A 175 -7.69 12.40 -4.38
CA ILE A 175 -6.60 12.95 -3.58
C ILE A 175 -6.84 14.45 -3.47
N ALA A 176 -6.68 14.98 -2.27
CA ALA A 176 -6.71 16.41 -1.97
C ALA A 176 -5.42 16.84 -1.31
N LEU A 177 -4.97 18.05 -1.63
CA LEU A 177 -3.86 18.77 -1.03
C LEU A 177 -4.46 20.06 -0.43
N PRO A 178 -4.96 20.03 0.82
CA PRO A 178 -5.72 21.14 1.38
C PRO A 178 -4.94 22.47 1.44
N GLN A 179 -3.63 22.43 1.64
CA GLN A 179 -2.78 23.62 1.71
C GLN A 179 -2.59 24.30 0.35
N GLU A 180 -2.65 23.54 -0.71
CA GLU A 180 -2.53 24.03 -2.09
C GLU A 180 -3.89 24.35 -2.74
N GLU A 181 -4.98 24.29 -1.96
CA GLU A 181 -6.36 24.40 -2.46
C GLU A 181 -6.68 23.44 -3.61
N VAL A 182 -5.88 22.37 -3.75
CA VAL A 182 -6.09 21.34 -4.77
C VAL A 182 -6.96 20.25 -4.19
N ALA A 183 -8.14 20.10 -4.76
CA ALA A 183 -9.03 19.01 -4.44
C ALA A 183 -9.39 18.23 -5.70
N GLY A 184 -9.42 16.91 -5.58
CA GLY A 184 -9.99 16.09 -6.65
C GLY A 184 -9.01 15.60 -7.70
N ILE A 185 -7.76 15.34 -7.36
CA ILE A 185 -6.87 14.58 -8.24
C ILE A 185 -7.33 13.10 -8.21
N PRO A 186 -7.80 12.54 -9.34
CA PRO A 186 -8.26 11.16 -9.35
C PRO A 186 -7.08 10.19 -9.28
N TRP A 187 -7.18 9.17 -8.43
CA TRP A 187 -6.29 8.01 -8.43
C TRP A 187 -7.03 6.80 -8.98
N ILE A 188 -6.42 6.14 -9.96
CA ILE A 188 -6.92 4.89 -10.53
C ILE A 188 -5.77 3.89 -10.54
N SER A 189 -5.98 2.72 -9.96
CA SER A 189 -5.03 1.63 -10.05
C SER A 189 -5.70 0.27 -10.24
N CYS A 190 -4.94 -0.65 -10.83
CA CYS A 190 -5.30 -2.06 -10.99
C CYS A 190 -4.25 -2.92 -10.33
N THR A 191 -4.67 -3.90 -9.54
CA THR A 191 -3.80 -4.87 -8.90
C THR A 191 -4.20 -6.28 -9.29
N ILE A 192 -3.24 -7.08 -9.68
CA ILE A 192 -3.39 -8.48 -10.06
C ILE A 192 -2.56 -9.31 -9.09
N PRO A 193 -3.19 -10.01 -8.12
CA PRO A 193 -2.50 -10.97 -7.26
C PRO A 193 -2.08 -12.22 -8.03
N PHE A 194 -1.02 -12.88 -7.60
CA PHE A 194 -0.56 -14.17 -8.15
C PHE A 194 0.17 -14.99 -7.08
#